data_33a50896e373a741d5b4066fdb94742a
#
_entry.id   33a50896e373a741d5b4066fdb94742a
#
_cell.length_a   1.000
_cell.length_b   1.000
_cell.length_c   1.000
_cell.angle_alpha   90.00
_cell.angle_beta   90.00
_cell.angle_gamma   90.00
#
_symmetry.space_group_name_H-M   'P 1'
#
loop_
_entity.id
_entity.type
_entity.pdbx_description
1 polymer ?
#
loop_
_entity_poly.entity_id
_entity_poly.type
_entity_poly.pdbx_seq_one_letter_code
_entity_poly.pdbx_strand_id
1 'polypeptide(L)'
;MFPGSFDPFTAGHLNILRRALTMFDEVVVAVGVNIDKRGFFPNEKRIDIIRQATAGMEGVSVIQYDNLTIDKCRELGIRHIVRVVRNMIDFETERSIADANRKLAPDIETIIIPTAQEYAHISSTAVRDLLKHGGDTSLFVP
;
A
#
# COMPACT_ATOMS: atom_id res chain seq x y z
N MET A 1 -8.38 -5.20 0.97
CA MET A 1 -7.49 -4.29 1.70
C MET A 1 -6.22 -4.06 0.90
N PHE A 2 -5.75 -2.85 0.84
CA PHE A 2 -4.46 -2.47 0.24
C PHE A 2 -3.52 -2.04 1.36
N PRO A 3 -2.72 -2.97 1.90
CA PRO A 3 -1.82 -2.70 3.03
C PRO A 3 -0.45 -2.21 2.56
N GLY A 4 0.18 -1.39 3.36
CA GLY A 4 1.55 -0.91 3.13
C GLY A 4 2.03 0.02 4.23
N SER A 5 3.31 0.33 4.23
CA SER A 5 3.87 1.35 5.13
C SER A 5 3.54 2.78 4.65
N PHE A 6 3.43 2.97 3.34
CA PHE A 6 3.12 4.26 2.68
C PHE A 6 3.92 5.44 3.24
N ASP A 7 5.21 5.33 3.20
CA ASP A 7 6.16 6.26 3.82
C ASP A 7 7.08 6.95 2.78
N PRO A 8 6.52 7.84 1.91
CA PRO A 8 5.12 8.23 1.79
C PRO A 8 4.32 7.41 0.79
N PHE A 9 3.02 7.70 0.69
CA PHE A 9 2.15 7.28 -0.40
C PHE A 9 2.57 7.98 -1.71
N THR A 10 2.67 7.22 -2.78
CA THR A 10 3.23 7.70 -4.07
C THR A 10 2.19 7.69 -5.19
N ALA A 11 2.52 8.32 -6.32
CA ALA A 11 1.71 8.26 -7.54
C ALA A 11 1.51 6.81 -8.03
N GLY A 12 2.51 5.94 -7.85
CA GLY A 12 2.38 4.51 -8.12
C GLY A 12 1.34 3.82 -7.24
N HIS A 13 1.31 4.13 -5.94
CA HIS A 13 0.27 3.61 -5.05
C HIS A 13 -1.13 4.10 -5.45
N LEU A 14 -1.27 5.37 -5.82
CA LEU A 14 -2.55 5.91 -6.27
C LEU A 14 -3.03 5.23 -7.56
N ASN A 15 -2.13 4.95 -8.50
CA ASN A 15 -2.46 4.20 -9.71
C ASN A 15 -3.00 2.80 -9.37
N ILE A 16 -2.33 2.06 -8.48
CA ILE A 16 -2.78 0.74 -8.03
C ILE A 16 -4.15 0.82 -7.35
N LEU A 17 -4.36 1.80 -6.49
CA LEU A 17 -5.65 2.01 -5.82
C LEU A 17 -6.80 2.23 -6.82
N ARG A 18 -6.58 3.10 -7.82
CA ARG A 18 -7.57 3.34 -8.88
C ARG A 18 -7.89 2.07 -9.66
N ARG A 19 -6.88 1.26 -9.97
CA ARG A 19 -7.06 -0.01 -10.67
C ARG A 19 -7.77 -1.04 -9.80
N ALA A 20 -7.47 -1.10 -8.52
CA ALA A 20 -8.17 -1.96 -7.57
C ALA A 20 -9.67 -1.60 -7.48
N LEU A 21 -10.02 -0.31 -7.55
CA LEU A 21 -11.42 0.14 -7.56
C LEU A 21 -12.17 -0.24 -8.83
N THR A 22 -11.51 -0.67 -9.89
CA THR A 22 -12.21 -1.27 -11.06
C THR A 22 -12.65 -2.70 -10.81
N MET A 23 -12.05 -3.37 -9.81
CA MET A 23 -12.33 -4.76 -9.46
C MET A 23 -13.18 -4.90 -8.20
N PHE A 24 -13.13 -3.92 -7.31
CA PHE A 24 -13.79 -3.91 -6.01
C PHE A 24 -14.59 -2.63 -5.82
N ASP A 25 -15.75 -2.74 -5.18
CA ASP A 25 -16.59 -1.58 -4.84
C ASP A 25 -15.95 -0.71 -3.75
N GLU A 26 -15.22 -1.36 -2.83
CA GLU A 26 -14.55 -0.70 -1.71
C GLU A 26 -13.12 -1.19 -1.56
N VAL A 27 -12.19 -0.26 -1.31
CA VAL A 27 -10.79 -0.56 -0.99
C VAL A 27 -10.40 0.17 0.30
N VAL A 28 -9.96 -0.60 1.29
CA VAL A 28 -9.40 -0.06 2.52
C VAL A 28 -7.89 0.07 2.35
N VAL A 29 -7.39 1.29 2.32
CA VAL A 29 -5.94 1.59 2.35
C VAL A 29 -5.50 1.50 3.80
N ALA A 30 -4.65 0.52 4.13
CA ALA A 30 -4.29 0.20 5.50
C ALA A 30 -2.80 0.48 5.76
N VAL A 31 -2.55 1.48 6.59
CA VAL A 31 -1.19 1.84 6.99
C VAL A 31 -0.72 0.92 8.10
N GLY A 32 0.25 0.05 7.79
CA GLY A 32 0.89 -0.80 8.78
C GLY A 32 1.85 0.00 9.65
N VAL A 33 1.66 -0.09 10.96
CA VAL A 33 2.48 0.58 11.97
C VAL A 33 3.40 -0.45 12.60
N ASN A 34 4.71 -0.23 12.49
CA ASN A 34 5.68 -0.99 13.24
C ASN A 34 6.09 -0.20 14.49
N ILE A 35 5.72 -0.70 15.67
CA ILE A 35 5.97 -0.05 16.96
C ILE A 35 7.49 0.08 17.20
N ASP A 36 8.29 -0.86 16.67
CA ASP A 36 9.73 -0.93 16.89
C ASP A 36 10.55 -0.08 15.88
N LYS A 37 9.90 0.45 14.83
CA LYS A 37 10.56 1.24 13.78
C LYS A 37 9.88 2.58 13.61
N ARG A 38 10.64 3.64 13.81
CA ARG A 38 10.21 4.99 13.42
C ARG A 38 10.32 5.14 11.90
N GLY A 39 9.22 5.47 11.23
CA GLY A 39 9.21 5.79 9.80
C GLY A 39 9.85 7.15 9.51
N PHE A 40 10.00 7.48 8.23
CA PHE A 40 10.43 8.80 7.78
C PHE A 40 9.40 9.87 8.15
N PHE A 41 8.11 9.57 7.87
CA PHE A 41 6.99 10.38 8.32
C PHE A 41 6.30 9.73 9.52
N PRO A 42 5.81 10.54 10.49
CA PRO A 42 4.91 10.04 11.53
C PRO A 42 3.67 9.39 10.92
N ASN A 43 3.06 8.43 11.63
CA ASN A 43 1.90 7.68 11.13
C ASN A 43 0.72 8.58 10.75
N GLU A 44 0.42 9.58 11.58
CA GLU A 44 -0.65 10.56 11.31
C GLU A 44 -0.40 11.30 9.99
N LYS A 45 0.86 11.70 9.75
CA LYS A 45 1.22 12.38 8.50
C LYS A 45 1.05 11.48 7.27
N ARG A 46 1.39 10.19 7.38
CA ARG A 46 1.18 9.24 6.29
C ARG A 46 -0.31 9.07 5.98
N ILE A 47 -1.14 8.95 7.01
CA ILE A 47 -2.59 8.86 6.87
C ILE A 47 -3.17 10.11 6.22
N ASP A 48 -2.72 11.30 6.64
CA ASP A 48 -3.18 12.58 6.08
C ASP A 48 -2.80 12.72 4.61
N ILE A 49 -1.59 12.31 4.23
CA ILE A 49 -1.16 12.29 2.82
C ILE A 49 -2.10 11.42 1.99
N ILE A 50 -2.43 10.22 2.47
CA ILE A 50 -3.33 9.31 1.77
C ILE A 50 -4.73 9.90 1.67
N ARG A 51 -5.26 10.45 2.75
CA ARG A 51 -6.59 11.08 2.77
C ARG A 51 -6.68 12.24 1.79
N GLN A 52 -5.65 13.08 1.73
CA GLN A 52 -5.59 14.18 0.75
C GLN A 52 -5.54 13.65 -0.68
N ALA A 53 -4.70 12.65 -0.95
CA ALA A 53 -4.55 12.06 -2.27
C ALA A 53 -5.81 11.33 -2.76
N THR A 54 -6.66 10.86 -1.85
CA THR A 54 -7.87 10.10 -2.15
C THR A 54 -9.16 10.89 -1.90
N ALA A 55 -9.04 12.18 -1.62
CA ALA A 55 -10.20 13.03 -1.38
C ALA A 55 -11.16 13.02 -2.59
N GLY A 56 -12.44 12.77 -2.32
CA GLY A 56 -13.47 12.68 -3.36
C GLY A 56 -13.52 11.34 -4.13
N MET A 57 -12.62 10.38 -3.82
CA MET A 57 -12.69 9.03 -4.39
C MET A 57 -13.73 8.20 -3.63
N GLU A 58 -14.77 7.76 -4.33
CA GLU A 58 -15.75 6.85 -3.75
C GLU A 58 -15.16 5.47 -3.48
N GLY A 59 -15.63 4.81 -2.42
CA GLY A 59 -15.22 3.46 -2.08
C GLY A 59 -13.84 3.35 -1.43
N VAL A 60 -13.21 4.47 -1.04
CA VAL A 60 -11.91 4.47 -0.37
C VAL A 60 -12.06 4.83 1.10
N SER A 61 -11.48 4.03 1.96
CA SER A 61 -11.27 4.35 3.38
C SER A 61 -9.81 4.16 3.76
N VAL A 62 -9.35 4.87 4.79
CA VAL A 62 -7.96 4.85 5.25
C VAL A 62 -7.93 4.51 6.73
N ILE A 63 -7.19 3.47 7.08
CA ILE A 63 -7.01 3.01 8.46
C ILE A 63 -5.53 2.84 8.80
N GLN A 64 -5.23 2.71 10.06
CA GLN A 64 -3.94 2.18 10.54
C GLN A 64 -4.16 0.86 11.29
N TYR A 65 -3.14 0.01 11.31
CA TYR A 65 -3.15 -1.24 12.07
C TYR A 65 -1.74 -1.63 12.50
N ASP A 66 -1.63 -2.41 13.55
CA ASP A 66 -0.37 -2.86 14.17
C ASP A 66 -0.28 -4.37 14.38
N ASN A 67 -1.35 -5.09 14.06
CA ASN A 67 -1.42 -6.54 14.12
C ASN A 67 -1.10 -7.20 12.76
N LEU A 68 -1.24 -8.51 12.64
CA LEU A 68 -1.06 -9.21 11.38
C LEU A 68 -2.09 -8.74 10.34
N THR A 69 -1.66 -8.57 9.10
CA THR A 69 -2.53 -8.14 8.00
C THR A 69 -3.76 -9.04 7.85
N ILE A 70 -3.59 -10.36 7.95
CA ILE A 70 -4.70 -11.32 7.87
C ILE A 70 -5.67 -11.19 9.04
N ASP A 71 -5.19 -10.90 10.24
CA ASP A 71 -6.04 -10.69 11.41
C ASP A 71 -6.87 -9.42 11.26
N LYS A 72 -6.25 -8.33 10.76
CA LYS A 72 -6.97 -7.11 10.45
C LYS A 72 -8.02 -7.33 9.35
N CYS A 73 -7.72 -8.11 8.32
CA CYS A 73 -8.69 -8.50 7.30
C CYS A 73 -9.90 -9.21 7.93
N ARG A 74 -9.68 -10.18 8.82
CA ARG A 74 -10.76 -10.90 9.50
C ARG A 74 -11.61 -9.98 10.38
N GLU A 75 -10.99 -9.10 11.15
CA GLU A 75 -11.70 -8.09 11.96
C GLU A 75 -12.66 -7.24 11.13
N LEU A 76 -12.26 -6.90 9.89
CA LEU A 76 -13.03 -6.05 8.99
C LEU A 76 -13.92 -6.81 8.01
N GLY A 77 -13.91 -8.15 8.04
CA GLY A 77 -14.66 -8.98 7.08
C GLY A 77 -14.11 -8.91 5.65
N ILE A 78 -12.83 -8.60 5.49
CA ILE A 78 -12.15 -8.47 4.19
C ILE A 78 -11.56 -9.81 3.78
N ARG A 79 -11.78 -10.21 2.51
CA ARG A 79 -11.30 -11.48 1.94
C ARG A 79 -10.21 -11.32 0.89
N HIS A 80 -9.85 -10.10 0.51
CA HIS A 80 -8.88 -9.84 -0.55
C HIS A 80 -7.81 -8.86 -0.08
N ILE A 81 -6.56 -9.22 -0.30
CA ILE A 81 -5.40 -8.35 -0.07
C ILE A 81 -4.81 -7.98 -1.42
N VAL A 82 -4.67 -6.68 -1.69
CA VAL A 82 -4.01 -6.17 -2.88
C VAL A 82 -2.54 -5.91 -2.56
N ARG A 83 -1.67 -6.52 -3.35
CA ARG A 83 -0.23 -6.28 -3.31
C ARG A 83 0.26 -5.80 -4.67
N VAL A 84 1.40 -5.15 -4.70
CA VAL A 84 1.96 -4.55 -5.91
C VAL A 84 3.37 -5.07 -6.15
N VAL A 85 3.72 -5.28 -7.41
CA VAL A 85 5.07 -5.68 -7.83
C VAL A 85 5.57 -4.78 -8.95
N ARG A 86 6.84 -4.42 -8.91
CA ARG A 86 7.52 -3.61 -9.92
C ARG A 86 8.48 -4.43 -10.78
N ASN A 87 8.99 -5.52 -10.23
CA ASN A 87 10.00 -6.38 -10.84
C ASN A 87 9.92 -7.80 -10.29
N MET A 88 10.78 -8.69 -10.79
CA MET A 88 10.80 -10.09 -10.40
C MET A 88 11.21 -10.30 -8.93
N ILE A 89 12.07 -9.45 -8.39
CA ILE A 89 12.50 -9.54 -6.97
C ILE A 89 11.32 -9.22 -6.06
N ASP A 90 10.57 -8.16 -6.36
CA ASP A 90 9.33 -7.83 -5.64
C ASP A 90 8.34 -9.00 -5.73
N PHE A 91 8.20 -9.62 -6.91
CA PHE A 91 7.28 -10.74 -7.13
C PHE A 91 7.63 -11.93 -6.24
N GLU A 92 8.88 -12.34 -6.15
CA GLU A 92 9.31 -13.46 -5.29
C GLU A 92 8.99 -13.18 -3.82
N THR A 93 9.24 -11.98 -3.35
CA THR A 93 8.94 -11.56 -1.97
C THR A 93 7.43 -11.58 -1.72
N GLU A 94 6.64 -10.97 -2.60
CA GLU A 94 5.18 -10.88 -2.45
C GLU A 94 4.52 -12.25 -2.57
N ARG A 95 5.00 -13.11 -3.46
CA ARG A 95 4.53 -14.49 -3.58
C ARG A 95 4.75 -15.28 -2.29
N SER A 96 5.95 -15.19 -1.71
CA SER A 96 6.27 -15.88 -0.46
C SER A 96 5.34 -15.44 0.69
N ILE A 97 5.06 -14.14 0.78
CA ILE A 97 4.12 -13.60 1.77
C ILE A 97 2.70 -14.11 1.50
N ALA A 98 2.27 -14.11 0.24
CA ALA A 98 0.95 -14.61 -0.15
C ALA A 98 0.77 -16.10 0.18
N ASP A 99 1.79 -16.92 -0.07
CA ASP A 99 1.77 -18.35 0.26
C ASP A 99 1.68 -18.59 1.77
N ALA A 100 2.44 -17.82 2.57
CA ALA A 100 2.35 -17.85 4.03
C ALA A 100 0.96 -17.44 4.53
N ASN A 101 0.41 -16.34 4.00
CA ASN A 101 -0.93 -15.87 4.35
C ASN A 101 -2.01 -16.88 4.00
N ARG A 102 -1.89 -17.56 2.86
CA ARG A 102 -2.83 -18.63 2.46
C ARG A 102 -2.82 -19.81 3.41
N LYS A 103 -1.66 -20.17 3.94
CA LYS A 103 -1.53 -21.20 4.98
C LYS A 103 -2.24 -20.82 6.27
N LEU A 104 -2.08 -19.57 6.69
CA LEU A 104 -2.64 -19.06 7.94
C LEU A 104 -4.12 -18.69 7.82
N ALA A 105 -4.54 -18.25 6.64
CA ALA A 105 -5.89 -17.77 6.36
C ALA A 105 -6.34 -18.20 4.96
N PRO A 106 -6.77 -19.47 4.75
CA PRO A 106 -7.17 -19.99 3.45
C PRO A 106 -8.37 -19.27 2.82
N ASP A 107 -9.14 -18.55 3.62
CA ASP A 107 -10.31 -17.76 3.22
C ASP A 107 -9.95 -16.35 2.71
N ILE A 108 -8.69 -15.94 2.80
CA ILE A 108 -8.21 -14.63 2.33
C ILE A 108 -7.28 -14.83 1.13
N GLU A 109 -7.64 -14.22 -0.01
CA GLU A 109 -6.85 -14.32 -1.24
C GLU A 109 -6.00 -13.05 -1.44
N THR A 110 -4.76 -13.26 -1.91
CA THR A 110 -3.86 -12.15 -2.29
C THR A 110 -3.92 -11.95 -3.79
N ILE A 111 -4.14 -10.71 -4.22
CA ILE A 111 -4.14 -10.28 -5.61
C ILE A 111 -2.91 -9.42 -5.84
N ILE A 112 -2.04 -9.86 -6.74
CA ILE A 112 -0.82 -9.15 -7.11
C ILE A 112 -1.08 -8.37 -8.39
N ILE A 113 -0.96 -7.04 -8.30
CA ILE A 113 -1.15 -6.13 -9.42
C ILE A 113 0.23 -5.61 -9.86
N PRO A 114 0.66 -5.88 -11.09
CA PRO A 114 1.90 -5.31 -11.62
C PRO A 114 1.79 -3.80 -11.75
N THR A 115 2.83 -3.09 -11.35
CA THR A 115 2.93 -1.64 -11.54
C THR A 115 2.93 -1.31 -13.03
N ALA A 116 2.18 -0.29 -13.43
CA ALA A 116 2.23 0.22 -14.79
C ALA A 116 3.63 0.79 -15.08
N GLN A 117 4.09 0.63 -16.31
CA GLN A 117 5.47 0.91 -16.70
C GLN A 117 5.89 2.35 -16.36
N GLU A 118 5.01 3.31 -16.55
CA GLU A 118 5.25 4.73 -16.25
C GLU A 118 5.50 5.01 -14.76
N TYR A 119 5.09 4.10 -13.85
CA TYR A 119 5.29 4.22 -12.40
C TYR A 119 6.36 3.26 -11.86
N ALA A 120 6.97 2.42 -12.70
CA ALA A 120 7.89 1.36 -12.25
C ALA A 120 9.14 1.91 -11.52
N HIS A 121 9.56 3.13 -11.85
CA HIS A 121 10.70 3.81 -11.24
C HIS A 121 10.34 4.53 -9.93
N ILE A 122 9.04 4.64 -9.59
CA ILE A 122 8.56 5.35 -8.42
C ILE A 122 8.50 4.40 -7.22
N SER A 123 9.18 4.78 -6.15
CA SER A 123 9.12 4.08 -4.86
C SER A 123 9.15 5.06 -3.69
N SER A 124 8.61 4.66 -2.56
CA SER A 124 8.72 5.47 -1.33
C SER A 124 10.18 5.69 -0.94
N THR A 125 11.06 4.72 -1.17
CA THR A 125 12.50 4.85 -0.93
C THR A 125 13.12 5.96 -1.79
N ALA A 126 12.80 6.00 -3.08
CA ALA A 126 13.28 7.06 -3.98
C ALA A 126 12.75 8.44 -3.55
N VAL A 127 11.48 8.53 -3.16
CA VAL A 127 10.91 9.80 -2.65
C VAL A 127 11.61 10.26 -1.40
N ARG A 128 11.85 9.37 -0.43
CA ARG A 128 12.58 9.71 0.79
C ARG A 128 14.00 10.19 0.52
N ASP A 129 14.67 9.55 -0.43
CA ASP A 129 16.02 9.95 -0.83
C ASP A 129 16.04 11.36 -1.45
N LEU A 130 15.10 11.64 -2.35
CA LEU A 130 14.91 12.97 -2.92
C LEU A 130 14.65 14.02 -1.82
N LEU A 131 13.75 13.74 -0.88
CA LEU A 131 13.43 14.66 0.21
C LEU A 131 14.65 14.96 1.10
N LYS A 132 15.48 13.96 1.41
CA LYS A 132 16.70 14.14 2.20
C LYS A 132 17.71 15.07 1.54
N HIS A 133 17.72 15.13 0.21
CA HIS A 133 18.65 15.92 -0.57
C HIS A 133 18.02 17.18 -1.17
N GLY A 134 16.80 17.53 -0.76
CA GLY A 134 16.10 18.73 -1.24
C GLY A 134 15.66 18.65 -2.71
N GLY A 135 15.49 17.43 -3.24
CA GLY A 135 15.04 17.20 -4.61
C GLY A 135 13.55 17.43 -4.80
N ASP A 136 13.15 17.65 -6.05
CA ASP A 136 11.74 17.79 -6.42
C ASP A 136 11.03 16.43 -6.45
N THR A 137 9.99 16.29 -5.68
CA THR A 137 9.18 15.07 -5.60
C THR A 137 7.84 15.17 -6.34
N SER A 138 7.56 16.27 -7.01
CA SER A 138 6.25 16.55 -7.62
C SER A 138 5.79 15.51 -8.64
N LEU A 139 6.72 14.82 -9.30
CA LEU A 139 6.42 13.75 -10.25
C LEU A 139 6.19 12.37 -9.59
N PHE A 140 6.51 12.24 -8.32
CA PHE A 140 6.53 10.96 -7.60
C PHE A 140 5.40 10.82 -6.59
N VAL A 141 4.83 11.94 -6.14
CA VAL A 141 3.74 11.97 -5.17
C VAL A 141 2.44 12.45 -5.82
N PRO A 142 1.29 12.01 -5.30
CA PRO A 142 -0.01 12.45 -5.81
C PRO A 142 -0.24 13.95 -5.70
#